data_68004cb3054bad3b1a85825e2ebf6c5f
#
_entry.id   68004cb3054bad3b1a85825e2ebf6c5f
#
_cell.length_a   1.000
_cell.length_b   1.000
_cell.length_c   1.000
_cell.angle_alpha   90.00
_cell.angle_beta   90.00
_cell.angle_gamma   90.00
#
_symmetry.space_group_name_H-M   'P 1'
#
loop_
_entity.id
_entity.type
_entity.pdbx_description
1 polymer ?
#
loop_
_entity_poly.entity_id
_entity_poly.type
_entity_poly.pdbx_seq_one_letter_code
_entity_poly.pdbx_strand_id
1 'polypeptide(L)'
;EHDPVFILGHWRSGTTFVHNVFSCDKHFGYNTTYQTVFPHLMMWGQPFFKKNMSWLMPDKRPTDNMELAVDLPQEEEFALANMMPYTYYNFWFLPKYQQEYADKYLLFDNISDAELKVFEEVFTKLIKISLWNTHGTQFLSKNPPHTGRVRELVKMFPNAKFIYLMRNPYTVFESTRSFFTNTIQPLKLQDIGNEQLEENILSI
;
A
#
# COMPACT_ATOMS: atom_id res chain seq x y z
N GLU A 1 -6.02 -12.32 -19.22
CA GLU A 1 -5.60 -11.75 -17.93
C GLU A 1 -4.39 -12.54 -17.43
N HIS A 2 -3.33 -11.86 -17.06
CA HIS A 2 -2.13 -12.48 -16.50
C HIS A 2 -2.16 -12.30 -14.97
N ASP A 3 -1.64 -13.27 -14.23
CA ASP A 3 -1.48 -13.14 -12.79
C ASP A 3 -0.60 -11.92 -12.45
N PRO A 4 -0.81 -11.28 -11.29
CA PRO A 4 -0.10 -10.06 -10.92
C PRO A 4 1.41 -10.21 -10.80
N VAL A 5 2.12 -9.07 -10.90
CA VAL A 5 3.51 -8.92 -10.46
C VAL A 5 3.52 -8.12 -9.16
N PHE A 6 4.10 -8.67 -8.11
CA PHE A 6 4.20 -8.07 -6.79
C PHE A 6 5.61 -7.54 -6.52
N ILE A 7 5.73 -6.24 -6.28
CA ILE A 7 6.95 -5.61 -5.78
C ILE A 7 6.88 -5.65 -4.25
N LEU A 8 7.72 -6.49 -3.66
CA LEU A 8 7.84 -6.73 -2.23
C LEU A 8 9.05 -5.99 -1.64
N GLY A 9 9.04 -5.81 -0.36
CA GLY A 9 10.12 -5.23 0.42
C GLY A 9 9.58 -4.36 1.56
N HIS A 10 10.42 -4.18 2.56
CA HIS A 10 10.10 -3.31 3.69
C HIS A 10 9.84 -1.86 3.23
N TRP A 11 9.05 -1.12 3.99
CA TRP A 11 8.92 0.32 3.81
C TRP A 11 10.30 0.97 3.72
N ARG A 12 10.46 2.01 2.93
CA ARG A 12 11.72 2.75 2.77
C ARG A 12 12.86 1.99 2.06
N SER A 13 12.59 0.81 1.48
CA SER A 13 13.59 0.06 0.70
C SER A 13 13.70 0.50 -0.77
N GLY A 14 12.92 1.49 -1.23
CA GLY A 14 12.94 1.99 -2.61
C GLY A 14 11.86 1.38 -3.52
N THR A 15 10.91 0.64 -2.97
CA THR A 15 9.82 -0.01 -3.72
C THR A 15 9.00 0.97 -4.56
N THR A 16 8.77 2.20 -4.08
CA THR A 16 8.05 3.24 -4.85
C THR A 16 8.78 3.64 -6.12
N PHE A 17 10.11 3.79 -6.06
CA PHE A 17 10.90 4.11 -7.25
C PHE A 17 10.77 3.02 -8.32
N VAL A 18 10.92 1.76 -7.92
CA VAL A 18 10.78 0.61 -8.82
C VAL A 18 9.36 0.53 -9.39
N HIS A 19 8.33 0.76 -8.55
CA HIS A 19 6.93 0.81 -9.00
C HIS A 19 6.73 1.86 -10.10
N ASN A 20 7.23 3.08 -9.89
CA ASN A 20 7.12 4.16 -10.88
C ASN A 20 7.87 3.83 -12.19
N VAL A 21 9.04 3.19 -12.11
CA VAL A 21 9.77 2.77 -13.31
C VAL A 21 9.00 1.72 -14.10
N PHE A 22 8.49 0.68 -13.43
CA PHE A 22 7.72 -0.36 -14.11
C PHE A 22 6.38 0.15 -14.64
N SER A 23 5.74 1.11 -13.97
CA SER A 23 4.47 1.70 -14.42
C SER A 23 4.60 2.52 -15.71
N CYS A 24 5.81 2.83 -16.17
CA CYS A 24 6.03 3.44 -17.47
C CYS A 24 5.72 2.47 -18.63
N ASP A 25 5.75 1.17 -18.40
CA ASP A 25 5.30 0.18 -19.37
C ASP A 25 3.77 0.06 -19.33
N LYS A 26 3.12 0.40 -20.43
CA LYS A 26 1.66 0.36 -20.58
C LYS A 26 1.04 -1.04 -20.46
N HIS A 27 1.87 -2.09 -20.48
CA HIS A 27 1.41 -3.45 -20.20
C HIS A 27 0.90 -3.58 -18.77
N PHE A 28 1.51 -2.83 -17.84
CA PHE A 28 1.11 -2.85 -16.45
C PHE A 28 -0.05 -1.90 -16.14
N GLY A 29 -1.03 -2.41 -15.39
CA GLY A 29 -2.03 -1.60 -14.72
C GLY A 29 -1.77 -1.61 -13.21
N TYR A 30 -2.11 -0.51 -12.55
CA TYR A 30 -1.83 -0.29 -11.13
C TYR A 30 -2.93 0.54 -10.47
N ASN A 31 -2.95 0.51 -9.15
CA ASN A 31 -3.82 1.36 -8.36
C ASN A 31 -3.29 2.79 -8.35
N THR A 32 -4.12 3.76 -8.76
CA THR A 32 -3.70 5.17 -8.86
C THR A 32 -3.89 5.91 -7.54
N THR A 33 -3.20 7.05 -7.38
CA THR A 33 -3.39 7.94 -6.23
C THR A 33 -4.86 8.34 -6.07
N TYR A 34 -5.56 8.64 -7.17
CA TYR A 34 -6.99 8.94 -7.13
C TYR A 34 -7.81 7.79 -6.53
N GLN A 35 -7.53 6.57 -6.97
CA GLN A 35 -8.26 5.38 -6.53
C GLN A 35 -8.03 5.08 -5.04
N THR A 36 -6.88 5.44 -4.49
CA THR A 36 -6.62 5.29 -3.05
C THR A 36 -7.46 6.23 -2.20
N VAL A 37 -7.69 7.45 -2.67
CA VAL A 37 -8.42 8.48 -1.93
C VAL A 37 -9.94 8.34 -2.12
N PHE A 38 -10.37 7.96 -3.33
CA PHE A 38 -11.79 7.88 -3.70
C PHE A 38 -12.19 6.48 -4.21
N PRO A 39 -12.06 5.43 -3.38
CA PRO A 39 -12.29 4.06 -3.83
C PRO A 39 -13.71 3.79 -4.33
N HIS A 40 -14.69 4.50 -3.83
CA HIS A 40 -16.09 4.37 -4.28
C HIS A 40 -16.38 5.07 -5.62
N LEU A 41 -15.49 5.97 -6.07
CA LEU A 41 -15.58 6.71 -7.33
C LEU A 41 -14.52 6.28 -8.35
N MET A 42 -13.85 5.17 -8.11
CA MET A 42 -12.68 4.70 -8.89
C MET A 42 -12.90 4.69 -10.40
N MET A 43 -14.11 4.38 -10.84
CA MET A 43 -14.42 4.20 -12.28
C MET A 43 -14.75 5.49 -13.02
N TRP A 44 -15.17 6.54 -12.33
CA TRP A 44 -15.81 7.69 -13.01
C TRP A 44 -15.17 9.03 -12.71
N GLY A 45 -14.64 9.22 -11.52
CA GLY A 45 -14.25 10.54 -11.01
C GLY A 45 -12.87 11.00 -11.43
N GLN A 46 -11.95 10.11 -11.78
CA GLN A 46 -10.53 10.47 -11.98
C GLN A 46 -10.29 11.51 -13.08
N PRO A 47 -10.87 11.43 -14.29
CA PRO A 47 -10.68 12.46 -15.31
C PRO A 47 -11.22 13.83 -14.89
N PHE A 48 -12.37 13.84 -14.22
CA PHE A 48 -12.96 15.06 -13.69
C PHE A 48 -12.09 15.69 -12.61
N PHE A 49 -11.62 14.89 -11.64
CA PHE A 49 -10.75 15.35 -10.56
C PHE A 49 -9.43 15.88 -11.11
N LYS A 50 -8.80 15.14 -12.02
CA LYS A 50 -7.55 15.56 -12.66
C LYS A 50 -7.68 16.90 -13.36
N LYS A 51 -8.79 17.13 -14.05
CA LYS A 51 -9.03 18.38 -14.80
C LYS A 51 -9.37 19.57 -13.89
N ASN A 52 -10.15 19.35 -12.84
CA ASN A 52 -10.79 20.43 -12.10
C ASN A 52 -10.24 20.65 -10.68
N MET A 53 -9.60 19.66 -10.09
CA MET A 53 -9.24 19.65 -8.67
C MET A 53 -7.78 19.21 -8.38
N SER A 54 -6.99 18.92 -9.41
CA SER A 54 -5.58 18.48 -9.21
C SER A 54 -4.74 19.55 -8.46
N TRP A 55 -5.10 20.80 -8.55
CA TRP A 55 -4.45 21.90 -7.82
C TRP A 55 -4.57 21.81 -6.29
N LEU A 56 -5.49 20.98 -5.77
CA LEU A 56 -5.63 20.71 -4.34
C LEU A 56 -4.58 19.71 -3.82
N MET A 57 -3.89 19.03 -4.74
CA MET A 57 -2.86 18.07 -4.37
C MET A 57 -1.48 18.76 -4.33
N PRO A 58 -0.63 18.46 -3.36
CA PRO A 58 0.75 18.88 -3.38
C PRO A 58 1.51 18.22 -4.54
N ASP A 59 2.43 18.94 -5.18
CA ASP A 59 3.24 18.41 -6.29
C ASP A 59 4.18 17.28 -5.84
N LYS A 60 4.54 17.25 -4.57
CA LYS A 60 5.46 16.28 -3.99
C LYS A 60 4.92 15.66 -2.71
N ARG A 61 5.25 14.39 -2.52
CA ARG A 61 4.93 13.68 -1.28
C ARG A 61 5.73 14.26 -0.11
N PRO A 62 5.08 14.56 1.02
CA PRO A 62 5.79 15.07 2.21
C PRO A 62 6.85 14.10 2.77
N THR A 63 6.73 12.81 2.44
CA THR A 63 7.54 11.74 3.01
C THR A 63 8.91 11.56 2.37
N ASP A 64 9.09 11.89 1.09
CA ASP A 64 10.28 11.54 0.30
C ASP A 64 10.54 12.45 -0.90
N ASN A 65 9.81 13.54 -1.02
CA ASN A 65 9.88 14.49 -2.15
C ASN A 65 9.63 13.87 -3.54
N MET A 66 9.12 12.64 -3.62
CA MET A 66 8.71 12.06 -4.89
C MET A 66 7.48 12.79 -5.43
N GLU A 67 7.38 12.84 -6.76
CA GLU A 67 6.23 13.42 -7.44
C GLU A 67 4.93 12.75 -6.98
N LEU A 68 3.90 13.55 -6.79
CA LEU A 68 2.55 13.12 -6.45
C LEU A 68 1.58 13.67 -7.50
N ALA A 69 0.96 12.77 -8.24
CA ALA A 69 -0.07 13.13 -9.21
C ALA A 69 -1.25 12.16 -9.13
N VAL A 70 -2.37 12.60 -9.64
CA VAL A 70 -3.66 11.90 -9.59
C VAL A 70 -3.59 10.48 -10.17
N ASP A 71 -2.83 10.33 -11.25
CA ASP A 71 -2.70 9.12 -12.05
C ASP A 71 -1.41 8.33 -11.78
N LEU A 72 -0.55 8.79 -10.88
CA LEU A 72 0.64 8.02 -10.47
C LEU A 72 0.26 6.80 -9.62
N PRO A 73 1.09 5.73 -9.71
CA PRO A 73 0.86 4.51 -8.95
C PRO A 73 0.99 4.74 -7.44
N GLN A 74 0.14 4.08 -6.68
CA GLN A 74 0.10 4.17 -5.21
C GLN A 74 -0.12 2.79 -4.58
N GLU A 75 0.18 2.68 -3.29
CA GLU A 75 0.02 1.45 -2.50
C GLU A 75 -1.45 1.06 -2.37
N GLU A 76 -1.73 -0.21 -2.59
CA GLU A 76 -3.10 -0.74 -2.50
C GLU A 76 -3.66 -0.65 -1.08
N GLU A 77 -2.81 -0.71 -0.04
CA GLU A 77 -3.25 -0.67 1.35
C GLU A 77 -4.05 0.60 1.68
N PHE A 78 -3.73 1.73 1.06
CA PHE A 78 -4.53 2.96 1.23
C PHE A 78 -5.95 2.80 0.68
N ALA A 79 -6.10 2.19 -0.50
CA ALA A 79 -7.42 1.91 -1.05
C ALA A 79 -8.18 0.89 -0.21
N LEU A 80 -7.49 -0.19 0.20
CA LEU A 80 -8.06 -1.24 1.05
C LEU A 80 -8.54 -0.68 2.39
N ALA A 81 -7.76 0.21 3.03
CA ALA A 81 -8.14 0.86 4.29
C ALA A 81 -9.40 1.73 4.16
N ASN A 82 -9.67 2.27 2.97
CA ASN A 82 -10.88 3.03 2.69
C ASN A 82 -12.07 2.16 2.24
N MET A 83 -11.83 0.87 1.94
CA MET A 83 -12.86 -0.07 1.46
C MET A 83 -13.31 -1.08 2.53
N MET A 84 -12.46 -1.37 3.50
CA MET A 84 -12.72 -2.37 4.56
C MET A 84 -11.93 -2.03 5.83
N PRO A 85 -12.41 -2.46 7.02
CA PRO A 85 -11.70 -2.21 8.29
C PRO A 85 -10.51 -3.16 8.53
N TYR A 86 -10.36 -4.20 7.73
CA TYR A 86 -9.42 -5.32 7.93
C TYR A 86 -8.09 -5.07 7.24
N THR A 87 -7.38 -3.98 7.61
CA THR A 87 -6.12 -3.55 6.98
C THR A 87 -5.04 -3.23 7.99
N TYR A 88 -3.80 -3.47 7.59
CA TYR A 88 -2.67 -3.23 8.46
C TYR A 88 -2.47 -1.74 8.78
N TYR A 89 -2.70 -0.81 7.81
CA TYR A 89 -2.46 0.63 8.02
C TYR A 89 -3.34 1.29 9.08
N ASN A 90 -4.36 0.62 9.58
CA ASN A 90 -5.14 1.12 10.72
C ASN A 90 -4.30 1.27 12.00
N PHE A 91 -3.16 0.55 12.12
CA PHE A 91 -2.24 0.75 13.25
C PHE A 91 -1.62 2.15 13.28
N TRP A 92 -1.58 2.88 12.16
CA TRP A 92 -1.10 4.27 12.15
C TRP A 92 -1.92 5.20 13.05
N PHE A 93 -3.21 4.93 13.14
CA PHE A 93 -4.10 5.64 14.06
C PHE A 93 -4.01 5.10 15.48
N LEU A 94 -3.78 3.79 15.64
CA LEU A 94 -3.81 3.07 16.90
C LEU A 94 -2.48 2.33 17.18
N PRO A 95 -1.35 3.06 17.33
CA PRO A 95 -0.01 2.47 17.37
C PRO A 95 0.25 1.54 18.57
N LYS A 96 -0.56 1.61 19.65
CA LYS A 96 -0.47 0.68 20.78
C LYS A 96 -0.88 -0.74 20.43
N TYR A 97 -1.66 -0.91 19.36
CA TYR A 97 -2.17 -2.21 18.88
C TYR A 97 -1.40 -2.72 17.65
N GLN A 98 -0.24 -2.14 17.34
CA GLN A 98 0.50 -2.47 16.12
C GLN A 98 0.79 -3.96 16.00
N GLN A 99 1.18 -4.65 17.09
CA GLN A 99 1.46 -6.09 17.04
C GLN A 99 0.19 -6.90 16.70
N GLU A 100 -0.96 -6.55 17.29
CA GLU A 100 -2.23 -7.19 16.97
C GLU A 100 -2.62 -7.00 15.49
N TYR A 101 -2.44 -5.79 14.96
CA TYR A 101 -2.64 -5.50 13.53
C TYR A 101 -1.64 -6.24 12.64
N ALA A 102 -0.38 -6.41 13.10
CA ALA A 102 0.64 -7.16 12.37
C ALA A 102 0.27 -8.64 12.27
N ASP A 103 -0.02 -9.29 13.40
CA ASP A 103 -0.39 -10.70 13.44
C ASP A 103 -1.64 -10.97 12.59
N LYS A 104 -2.63 -10.08 12.67
CA LYS A 104 -3.94 -10.30 12.07
C LYS A 104 -4.01 -9.86 10.60
N TYR A 105 -3.44 -8.72 10.25
CA TYR A 105 -3.65 -8.11 8.93
C TYR A 105 -2.37 -7.92 8.10
N LEU A 106 -1.19 -8.18 8.67
CA LEU A 106 0.08 -8.24 7.94
C LEU A 106 0.48 -9.68 7.65
N LEU A 107 0.45 -10.55 8.67
CA LEU A 107 0.89 -11.95 8.56
C LEU A 107 -0.27 -12.92 8.26
N PHE A 108 -1.51 -12.50 8.54
CA PHE A 108 -2.73 -13.32 8.45
C PHE A 108 -2.73 -14.56 9.38
N ASP A 109 -1.92 -14.53 10.45
CA ASP A 109 -1.81 -15.68 11.35
C ASP A 109 -3.06 -15.87 12.23
N ASN A 110 -3.71 -14.77 12.62
CA ASN A 110 -4.90 -14.77 13.49
C ASN A 110 -6.13 -14.13 12.83
N ILE A 111 -6.18 -14.08 11.50
CA ILE A 111 -7.34 -13.59 10.76
C ILE A 111 -8.43 -14.67 10.72
N SER A 112 -9.69 -14.29 10.85
CA SER A 112 -10.81 -15.24 10.66
C SER A 112 -11.04 -15.51 9.17
N ASP A 113 -11.60 -16.69 8.85
CA ASP A 113 -11.93 -17.06 7.47
C ASP A 113 -12.87 -16.04 6.82
N ALA A 114 -13.79 -15.45 7.59
CA ALA A 114 -14.70 -14.43 7.11
C ALA A 114 -13.98 -13.13 6.72
N GLU A 115 -13.04 -12.67 7.55
CA GLU A 115 -12.22 -11.48 7.27
C GLU A 115 -11.28 -11.70 6.10
N LEU A 116 -10.65 -12.89 6.03
CA LEU A 116 -9.78 -13.27 4.91
C LEU A 116 -10.55 -13.28 3.59
N LYS A 117 -11.75 -13.86 3.58
CA LYS A 117 -12.62 -13.85 2.41
C LYS A 117 -12.98 -12.43 1.95
N VAL A 118 -13.29 -11.53 2.88
CA VAL A 118 -13.54 -10.11 2.56
C VAL A 118 -12.30 -9.48 1.93
N PHE A 119 -11.10 -9.74 2.48
CA PHE A 119 -9.85 -9.26 1.89
C PHE A 119 -9.67 -9.76 0.45
N GLU A 120 -9.84 -11.05 0.20
CA GLU A 120 -9.71 -11.66 -1.13
C GLU A 120 -10.68 -11.04 -2.15
N GLU A 121 -11.95 -10.87 -1.76
CA GLU A 121 -12.98 -10.28 -2.61
C GLU A 121 -12.69 -8.81 -2.93
N VAL A 122 -12.35 -8.01 -1.91
CA VAL A 122 -12.08 -6.58 -2.05
C VAL A 122 -10.80 -6.35 -2.85
N PHE A 123 -9.73 -7.12 -2.56
CA PHE A 123 -8.47 -7.00 -3.29
C PHE A 123 -8.61 -7.42 -4.76
N THR A 124 -9.31 -8.52 -5.04
CA THR A 124 -9.61 -8.93 -6.43
C THR A 124 -10.42 -7.87 -7.17
N LYS A 125 -11.40 -7.27 -6.51
CA LYS A 125 -12.18 -6.16 -7.08
C LYS A 125 -11.30 -4.94 -7.38
N LEU A 126 -10.42 -4.56 -6.46
CA LEU A 126 -9.49 -3.46 -6.63
C LEU A 126 -8.58 -3.67 -7.85
N ILE A 127 -8.00 -4.87 -8.00
CA ILE A 127 -7.19 -5.26 -9.16
C ILE A 127 -7.96 -5.05 -10.46
N LYS A 128 -9.17 -5.58 -10.56
CA LYS A 128 -10.00 -5.48 -11.78
C LYS A 128 -10.31 -4.04 -12.14
N ILE A 129 -10.67 -3.20 -11.17
CA ILE A 129 -10.97 -1.79 -11.39
C ILE A 129 -9.70 -1.02 -11.80
N SER A 130 -8.56 -1.33 -11.18
CA SER A 130 -7.28 -0.69 -11.50
C SER A 130 -6.83 -1.01 -12.92
N LEU A 131 -6.93 -2.27 -13.35
CA LEU A 131 -6.65 -2.68 -14.73
C LEU A 131 -7.58 -1.99 -15.73
N TRP A 132 -8.88 -1.93 -15.41
CA TRP A 132 -9.85 -1.22 -16.27
C TRP A 132 -9.52 0.27 -16.40
N ASN A 133 -9.16 0.93 -15.30
CA ASN A 133 -8.86 2.36 -15.26
C ASN A 133 -7.57 2.72 -16.00
N THR A 134 -6.54 1.89 -15.89
CA THR A 134 -5.22 2.13 -16.50
C THR A 134 -5.08 1.51 -17.89
N HIS A 135 -6.05 0.69 -18.32
CA HIS A 135 -6.02 -0.10 -19.55
C HIS A 135 -4.83 -1.08 -19.62
N GLY A 136 -4.24 -1.44 -18.48
CA GLY A 136 -3.19 -2.45 -18.38
C GLY A 136 -3.75 -3.88 -18.52
N THR A 137 -2.90 -4.82 -18.93
CA THR A 137 -3.26 -6.24 -19.10
C THR A 137 -2.75 -7.13 -17.97
N GLN A 138 -1.77 -6.65 -17.20
CA GLN A 138 -1.22 -7.32 -16.03
C GLN A 138 -1.13 -6.34 -14.85
N PHE A 139 -1.61 -6.75 -13.68
CA PHE A 139 -1.58 -5.89 -12.50
C PHE A 139 -0.18 -5.83 -11.89
N LEU A 140 0.31 -4.63 -11.65
CA LEU A 140 1.55 -4.34 -10.93
C LEU A 140 1.21 -3.84 -9.54
N SER A 141 1.48 -4.65 -8.55
CA SER A 141 1.27 -4.35 -7.14
C SER A 141 2.56 -3.84 -6.49
N LYS A 142 2.45 -2.79 -5.69
CA LYS A 142 3.50 -2.39 -4.76
C LYS A 142 2.86 -1.98 -3.43
N ASN A 143 2.86 -2.91 -2.50
CA ASN A 143 2.26 -2.74 -1.19
C ASN A 143 3.18 -3.41 -0.15
N PRO A 144 3.93 -2.66 0.68
CA PRO A 144 4.84 -3.26 1.66
C PRO A 144 4.21 -4.34 2.53
N PRO A 145 2.94 -4.23 3.01
CA PRO A 145 2.27 -5.30 3.73
C PRO A 145 2.20 -6.64 2.97
N HIS A 146 2.24 -6.64 1.65
CA HIS A 146 2.23 -7.89 0.88
C HIS A 146 3.48 -8.75 1.10
N THR A 147 4.56 -8.18 1.62
CA THR A 147 5.75 -8.93 2.04
C THR A 147 5.43 -9.97 3.11
N GLY A 148 4.54 -9.65 4.05
CA GLY A 148 4.04 -10.61 5.06
C GLY A 148 2.96 -11.56 4.54
N ARG A 149 2.28 -11.22 3.43
CA ARG A 149 1.11 -11.94 2.90
C ARG A 149 1.42 -12.91 1.76
N VAL A 150 2.69 -13.18 1.45
CA VAL A 150 3.09 -13.98 0.27
C VAL A 150 2.39 -15.32 0.20
N ARG A 151 2.20 -16.01 1.34
CA ARG A 151 1.48 -17.29 1.41
C ARG A 151 0.08 -17.22 0.80
N GLU A 152 -0.69 -16.19 1.16
CA GLU A 152 -2.06 -16.03 0.68
C GLU A 152 -2.10 -15.49 -0.76
N LEU A 153 -1.16 -14.61 -1.11
CA LEU A 153 -1.05 -14.12 -2.49
C LEU A 153 -0.75 -15.25 -3.49
N VAL A 154 0.09 -16.23 -3.11
CA VAL A 154 0.34 -17.42 -3.94
C VAL A 154 -0.90 -18.29 -4.07
N LYS A 155 -1.73 -18.41 -3.03
CA LYS A 155 -3.01 -19.14 -3.12
C LYS A 155 -4.00 -18.44 -4.05
N MET A 156 -4.10 -17.10 -3.96
CA MET A 156 -4.98 -16.30 -4.82
C MET A 156 -4.51 -16.27 -6.28
N PHE A 157 -3.19 -16.22 -6.50
CA PHE A 157 -2.55 -16.03 -7.80
C PHE A 157 -1.37 -16.99 -7.97
N PRO A 158 -1.62 -18.26 -8.35
CA PRO A 158 -0.57 -19.30 -8.37
C PRO A 158 0.59 -19.03 -9.34
N ASN A 159 0.36 -18.23 -10.39
CA ASN A 159 1.39 -17.89 -11.39
C ASN A 159 1.92 -16.45 -11.20
N ALA A 160 1.62 -15.81 -10.07
CA ALA A 160 2.14 -14.48 -9.75
C ALA A 160 3.67 -14.44 -9.72
N LYS A 161 4.23 -13.30 -10.08
CA LYS A 161 5.67 -13.05 -9.99
C LYS A 161 5.97 -12.11 -8.85
N PHE A 162 7.08 -12.36 -8.16
CA PHE A 162 7.49 -11.60 -6.99
C PHE A 162 8.88 -11.00 -7.22
N ILE A 163 8.99 -9.69 -7.03
CA ILE A 163 10.24 -8.93 -7.09
C ILE A 163 10.51 -8.41 -5.69
N TYR A 164 11.55 -8.93 -5.03
CA TYR A 164 11.87 -8.54 -3.66
C TYR A 164 13.03 -7.55 -3.63
N LEU A 165 12.81 -6.38 -3.02
CA LEU A 165 13.82 -5.34 -2.84
C LEU A 165 14.40 -5.40 -1.44
N MET A 166 15.72 -5.49 -1.39
CA MET A 166 16.51 -5.39 -0.16
C MET A 166 17.29 -4.08 -0.11
N ARG A 167 17.40 -3.53 1.07
CA ARG A 167 18.22 -2.34 1.35
C ARG A 167 18.93 -2.54 2.68
N ASN A 168 20.00 -1.78 2.92
CA ASN A 168 20.72 -1.78 4.19
C ASN A 168 19.74 -1.55 5.36
N PRO A 169 19.63 -2.48 6.34
CA PRO A 169 18.63 -2.42 7.40
C PRO A 169 18.77 -1.19 8.30
N TYR A 170 19.98 -0.74 8.56
CA TYR A 170 20.20 0.47 9.36
C TYR A 170 19.64 1.72 8.68
N THR A 171 19.82 1.82 7.37
CA THR A 171 19.25 2.93 6.57
C THR A 171 17.73 2.85 6.54
N VAL A 172 17.17 1.64 6.45
CA VAL A 172 15.72 1.41 6.47
C VAL A 172 15.14 1.82 7.82
N PHE A 173 15.77 1.39 8.92
CA PHE A 173 15.36 1.70 10.29
C PHE A 173 15.30 3.23 10.52
N GLU A 174 16.41 3.94 10.26
CA GLU A 174 16.47 5.40 10.44
C GLU A 174 15.44 6.15 9.57
N SER A 175 15.28 5.71 8.33
CA SER A 175 14.28 6.30 7.43
C SER A 175 12.84 6.03 7.89
N THR A 176 12.59 4.85 8.46
CA THR A 176 11.28 4.47 9.00
C THR A 176 10.99 5.24 10.29
N ARG A 177 11.96 5.37 11.18
CA ARG A 177 11.85 6.17 12.40
C ARG A 177 11.50 7.62 12.07
N SER A 178 12.22 8.22 11.12
CA SER A 178 11.94 9.58 10.64
C SER A 178 10.54 9.71 10.05
N PHE A 179 10.08 8.73 9.29
CA PHE A 179 8.74 8.69 8.71
C PHE A 179 7.65 8.67 9.80
N PHE A 180 7.77 7.79 10.79
CA PHE A 180 6.80 7.71 11.88
C PHE A 180 6.79 8.97 12.74
N THR A 181 7.95 9.56 13.01
CA THR A 181 8.07 10.76 13.84
C THR A 181 7.51 12.00 13.12
N ASN A 182 7.78 12.16 11.82
CA ASN A 182 7.47 13.41 11.12
C ASN A 182 6.17 13.35 10.31
N THR A 183 5.80 12.17 9.81
CA THR A 183 4.65 12.04 8.89
C THR A 183 3.44 11.39 9.56
N ILE A 184 3.64 10.35 10.36
CA ILE A 184 2.53 9.63 10.99
C ILE A 184 2.08 10.31 12.29
N GLN A 185 2.96 11.07 12.95
CA GLN A 185 2.66 11.75 14.21
C GLN A 185 1.31 12.50 14.21
N PRO A 186 0.95 13.29 13.19
CA PRO A 186 -0.34 14.00 13.18
C PRO A 186 -1.57 13.10 13.04
N LEU A 187 -1.40 11.86 12.61
CA LEU A 187 -2.49 10.91 12.38
C LEU A 187 -2.81 10.06 13.60
N LYS A 188 -1.90 9.99 14.58
CA LYS A 188 -2.06 9.14 15.75
C LYS A 188 -3.19 9.62 16.64
N LEU A 189 -4.06 8.69 17.04
CA LEU A 189 -5.08 8.89 18.06
C LEU A 189 -4.61 8.46 19.46
N GLN A 190 -3.41 7.93 19.54
CA GLN A 190 -2.79 7.44 20.78
C GLN A 190 -1.33 7.87 20.84
N ASP A 191 -0.89 8.30 22.01
CA ASP A 191 0.53 8.57 22.24
C ASP A 191 1.27 7.30 22.65
N ILE A 192 2.44 7.11 22.02
CA ILE A 192 3.44 6.10 22.37
C ILE A 192 4.79 6.80 22.59
N GLY A 193 5.56 6.31 23.54
CA GLY A 193 6.93 6.80 23.76
C GLY A 193 7.89 6.38 22.64
N ASN A 194 9.07 6.98 22.62
CA ASN A 194 10.10 6.67 21.61
C ASN A 194 10.54 5.20 21.68
N GLU A 195 10.66 4.63 22.87
CA GLU A 195 11.03 3.22 23.06
C GLU A 195 10.01 2.29 22.41
N GLN A 196 8.73 2.49 22.67
CA GLN A 196 7.65 1.72 22.03
C GLN A 196 7.61 1.92 20.51
N LEU A 197 7.93 3.13 20.02
CA LEU A 197 8.03 3.38 18.59
C LEU A 197 9.15 2.58 17.93
N GLU A 198 10.32 2.53 18.58
CA GLU A 198 11.47 1.77 18.08
C GLU A 198 11.20 0.26 18.11
N GLU A 199 10.59 -0.26 19.19
CA GLU A 199 10.14 -1.65 19.26
C GLU A 199 9.14 -1.97 18.13
N ASN A 200 8.19 -1.08 17.90
CA ASN A 200 7.21 -1.22 16.81
C ASN A 200 7.89 -1.28 15.43
N ILE A 201 8.92 -0.50 15.19
CA ILE A 201 9.67 -0.51 13.91
C ILE A 201 10.48 -1.81 13.77
N LEU A 202 11.06 -2.30 14.85
CA LEU A 202 11.89 -3.52 14.84
C LEU A 202 11.05 -4.81 14.73
N SER A 203 9.75 -4.76 15.05
CA SER A 203 8.84 -5.90 14.98
C SER A 203 8.22 -6.11 13.60
N ILE A 204 8.42 -5.20 12.67
CA ILE A 204 7.93 -5.26 11.27
C ILE A 204 9.03 -5.81 10.37
#